data_57fbc179a68cb09f7f9a97e5c0e35aac
#
_entry.id   57fbc179a68cb09f7f9a97e5c0e35aac
#
_cell.length_a   1.000
_cell.length_b   1.000
_cell.length_c   1.000
_cell.angle_alpha   90.00
_cell.angle_beta   90.00
_cell.angle_gamma   90.00
#
_symmetry.space_group_name_H-M   'P 1'
#
loop_
_entity.id
_entity.type
_entity.pdbx_description
1 polymer ?
#
loop_
_entity_poly.entity_id
_entity_poly.type
_entity_poly.pdbx_seq_one_letter_code
_entity_poly.pdbx_strand_id
1 'polypeptide(L)'
;MPTFCAGKFAIDLSDEPFSELEYSKLLETIFGKKRKPPVGKKPASVGNFYRSGDENSPIRIVKIIEDGITTPRMDGTRGSALYAIPFQLSRTPSSEWIKFFLEEWEEPPRFTSMHRPGIASVIGNRIILDGTTMRS
;
A
#
# COMPACT_ATOMS: atom_id res chain seq x y z
N MET A 1 5.15 23.71 -33.62
CA MET A 1 3.96 22.92 -33.18
C MET A 1 4.00 22.76 -31.69
N PRO A 2 3.00 23.24 -30.97
CA PRO A 2 2.97 23.04 -29.53
C PRO A 2 2.80 21.55 -29.23
N THR A 3 3.66 21.00 -28.40
CA THR A 3 3.65 19.63 -27.92
C THR A 3 2.48 19.33 -26.95
N PHE A 4 1.41 20.10 -27.02
CA PHE A 4 0.28 20.04 -26.10
C PHE A 4 -0.54 18.74 -26.16
N CYS A 5 -0.39 17.95 -27.22
CA CYS A 5 -1.18 16.73 -27.45
C CYS A 5 -0.39 15.43 -27.26
N ALA A 6 0.86 15.48 -26.77
CA ALA A 6 1.60 14.27 -26.45
C ALA A 6 0.88 13.52 -25.32
N GLY A 7 0.34 12.35 -25.61
CA GLY A 7 -0.40 11.51 -24.68
C GLY A 7 -1.92 11.72 -24.62
N LYS A 8 -2.50 12.55 -25.46
CA LYS A 8 -3.96 12.62 -25.61
C LYS A 8 -4.40 11.69 -26.74
N PHE A 9 -5.39 10.87 -26.45
CA PHE A 9 -6.04 10.06 -27.49
C PHE A 9 -6.77 11.00 -28.46
N ALA A 10 -6.37 10.98 -29.74
CA ALA A 10 -7.12 11.62 -30.79
C ALA A 10 -8.29 10.71 -31.19
N ILE A 11 -9.51 11.26 -31.19
CA ILE A 11 -10.69 10.58 -31.70
C ILE A 11 -10.94 11.19 -33.07
N ASP A 12 -10.82 10.39 -34.11
CA ASP A 12 -11.12 10.82 -35.49
C ASP A 12 -12.54 10.45 -35.82
N LEU A 13 -13.34 11.48 -36.13
CA LEU A 13 -14.74 11.37 -36.53
C LEU A 13 -14.95 11.73 -37.98
N SER A 14 -13.87 11.87 -38.76
CA SER A 14 -13.90 12.28 -40.16
C SER A 14 -14.22 11.16 -41.16
N ASP A 15 -14.18 9.90 -40.70
CA ASP A 15 -14.48 8.78 -41.56
C ASP A 15 -15.96 8.69 -41.94
N GLU A 16 -16.22 8.52 -43.22
CA GLU A 16 -17.54 8.15 -43.74
C GLU A 16 -17.51 6.69 -44.23
N PRO A 17 -18.35 5.81 -43.69
CA PRO A 17 -19.44 6.05 -42.75
C PRO A 17 -18.99 6.32 -41.34
N PHE A 18 -19.73 7.15 -40.62
CA PHE A 18 -19.54 7.55 -39.24
C PHE A 18 -19.28 6.34 -38.31
N SER A 19 -18.17 6.36 -37.58
CA SER A 19 -17.80 5.27 -36.68
C SER A 19 -18.53 5.38 -35.34
N GLU A 20 -19.55 4.58 -35.17
CA GLU A 20 -20.27 4.41 -33.88
C GLU A 20 -19.31 4.08 -32.71
N LEU A 21 -18.22 3.33 -33.00
CA LEU A 21 -17.23 2.97 -32.01
C LEU A 21 -16.46 4.20 -31.51
N GLU A 22 -16.02 5.08 -32.41
CA GLU A 22 -15.28 6.29 -32.03
C GLU A 22 -16.19 7.29 -31.32
N TYR A 23 -17.45 7.41 -31.75
CA TYR A 23 -18.45 8.21 -31.09
C TYR A 23 -18.75 7.72 -29.66
N SER A 24 -18.86 6.40 -29.46
CA SER A 24 -19.04 5.81 -28.14
C SER A 24 -17.84 6.09 -27.22
N LYS A 25 -16.63 6.03 -27.75
CA LYS A 25 -15.41 6.40 -26.99
C LYS A 25 -15.42 7.87 -26.57
N LEU A 26 -15.86 8.76 -27.47
CA LEU A 26 -15.99 10.17 -27.18
C LEU A 26 -16.98 10.42 -26.04
N LEU A 27 -18.16 9.82 -26.12
CA LEU A 27 -19.16 9.92 -25.07
C LEU A 27 -18.67 9.40 -23.72
N GLU A 28 -18.03 8.25 -23.70
CA GLU A 28 -17.44 7.69 -22.47
C GLU A 28 -16.39 8.64 -21.85
N THR A 29 -15.59 9.30 -22.68
CA THR A 29 -14.60 10.28 -22.22
C THR A 29 -15.28 11.52 -21.64
N ILE A 30 -16.31 12.03 -22.27
CA ILE A 30 -17.08 13.20 -21.81
C ILE A 30 -17.79 12.91 -20.49
N PHE A 31 -18.39 11.72 -20.36
CA PHE A 31 -19.08 11.30 -19.14
C PHE A 31 -18.13 10.75 -18.05
N GLY A 32 -16.83 10.85 -18.23
CA GLY A 32 -15.83 10.47 -17.23
C GLY A 32 -15.69 8.97 -16.98
N LYS A 33 -16.29 8.13 -17.82
CA LYS A 33 -16.08 6.69 -17.77
C LYS A 33 -14.72 6.34 -18.39
N LYS A 34 -13.68 6.32 -17.57
CA LYS A 34 -12.36 5.85 -17.99
C LYS A 34 -12.41 4.35 -18.25
N ARG A 35 -12.34 3.93 -19.50
CA ARG A 35 -12.06 2.51 -19.83
C ARG A 35 -10.67 2.18 -19.33
N LYS A 36 -10.57 1.23 -18.41
CA LYS A 36 -9.28 0.62 -18.10
C LYS A 36 -8.86 -0.21 -19.33
N PRO A 37 -7.61 -0.11 -19.79
CA PRO A 37 -7.13 -0.97 -20.85
C PRO A 37 -7.34 -2.43 -20.46
N PRO A 38 -7.66 -3.33 -21.41
CA PRO A 38 -7.81 -4.75 -21.10
C PRO A 38 -6.50 -5.26 -20.48
N VAL A 39 -6.61 -5.83 -19.30
CA VAL A 39 -5.48 -6.46 -18.64
C VAL A 39 -5.07 -7.66 -19.52
N GLY A 40 -3.84 -7.68 -20.02
CA GLY A 40 -3.32 -8.80 -20.77
C GLY A 40 -3.46 -10.12 -20.00
N LYS A 41 -3.50 -11.25 -20.72
CA LYS A 41 -3.54 -12.55 -20.07
C LYS A 41 -2.36 -12.69 -19.11
N LYS A 42 -2.65 -13.09 -17.87
CA LYS A 42 -1.64 -13.36 -16.85
C LYS A 42 -0.63 -14.37 -17.40
N PRO A 43 0.68 -14.07 -17.43
CA PRO A 43 1.67 -15.07 -17.86
C PRO A 43 1.56 -16.32 -16.99
N ALA A 44 1.72 -17.49 -17.57
CA ALA A 44 1.63 -18.76 -16.86
C ALA A 44 2.69 -18.87 -15.73
N SER A 45 3.81 -18.15 -15.86
CA SER A 45 4.87 -18.06 -14.85
C SER A 45 4.47 -17.24 -13.60
N VAL A 46 3.42 -16.43 -13.67
CA VAL A 46 2.86 -15.73 -12.51
C VAL A 46 1.76 -16.60 -11.87
N GLY A 47 2.03 -17.91 -11.81
CA GLY A 47 1.20 -18.85 -11.09
C GLY A 47 1.38 -18.68 -9.60
N ASN A 48 0.29 -18.37 -8.91
CA ASN A 48 0.07 -18.64 -7.49
C ASN A 48 1.18 -18.20 -6.50
N PHE A 49 1.61 -16.94 -6.56
CA PHE A 49 2.41 -16.36 -5.47
C PHE A 49 1.65 -16.27 -4.12
N TYR A 50 0.41 -16.71 -4.08
CA TYR A 50 -0.47 -16.58 -2.91
C TYR A 50 -1.06 -17.93 -2.46
N ARG A 51 -0.24 -19.00 -2.39
CA ARG A 51 -0.67 -20.19 -1.66
C ARG A 51 -0.57 -19.91 -0.16
N SER A 52 -1.69 -19.98 0.53
CA SER A 52 -1.74 -19.99 1.98
C SER A 52 -0.88 -21.15 2.50
N GLY A 53 0.16 -20.84 3.25
CA GLY A 53 1.03 -21.82 3.89
C GLY A 53 2.46 -21.91 3.35
N ASP A 54 2.77 -21.31 2.21
CA ASP A 54 4.12 -21.30 1.68
C ASP A 54 4.96 -20.18 2.31
N GLU A 55 6.24 -20.43 2.54
CA GLU A 55 7.22 -19.44 3.02
C GLU A 55 7.27 -18.19 2.14
N ASN A 56 6.74 -18.26 0.93
CA ASN A 56 6.70 -17.22 -0.07
C ASN A 56 5.38 -16.40 -0.08
N SER A 57 4.45 -16.69 0.84
CA SER A 57 3.21 -15.90 0.92
C SER A 57 3.49 -14.50 1.50
N PRO A 58 2.78 -13.44 1.03
CA PRO A 58 2.99 -12.10 1.55
C PRO A 58 2.70 -12.03 3.05
N ILE A 59 3.57 -11.38 3.78
CA ILE A 59 3.38 -11.14 5.20
C ILE A 59 2.29 -10.09 5.37
N ARG A 60 1.31 -10.38 6.21
CA ARG A 60 0.17 -9.50 6.49
C ARG A 60 0.03 -9.30 7.99
N ILE A 61 -0.48 -8.15 8.39
CA ILE A 61 -0.93 -7.92 9.76
C ILE A 61 -2.27 -8.63 9.91
N VAL A 62 -2.35 -9.53 10.89
CA VAL A 62 -3.54 -10.34 11.16
C VAL A 62 -4.43 -9.66 12.18
N LYS A 63 -3.85 -9.16 13.27
CA LYS A 63 -4.56 -8.49 14.35
C LYS A 63 -3.65 -7.62 15.20
N ILE A 64 -4.26 -6.75 15.98
CA ILE A 64 -3.58 -6.04 17.08
C ILE A 64 -3.62 -6.96 18.31
N ILE A 65 -2.51 -7.07 19.03
CA ILE A 65 -2.44 -7.83 20.28
C ILE A 65 -2.80 -6.88 21.42
N GLU A 66 -4.07 -6.85 21.78
CA GLU A 66 -4.60 -5.92 22.80
C GLU A 66 -3.95 -6.12 24.16
N ASP A 67 -3.75 -7.37 24.58
CA ASP A 67 -3.10 -7.73 25.86
C ASP A 67 -1.64 -7.29 25.94
N GLY A 68 -1.02 -7.00 24.80
CA GLY A 68 0.37 -6.55 24.70
C GLY A 68 0.53 -5.04 24.62
N ILE A 69 -0.56 -4.27 24.61
CA ILE A 69 -0.50 -2.81 24.57
C ILE A 69 -0.02 -2.31 25.94
N THR A 70 1.10 -1.57 25.94
CA THR A 70 1.60 -0.98 27.18
C THR A 70 0.84 0.26 27.55
N THR A 71 0.51 0.41 28.83
CA THR A 71 -0.07 1.65 29.34
C THR A 71 1.01 2.72 29.48
N PRO A 72 0.70 3.99 29.15
CA PRO A 72 1.63 5.10 29.35
C PRO A 72 2.01 5.24 30.83
N ARG A 73 3.28 5.44 31.09
CA ARG A 73 3.76 5.61 32.48
C ARG A 73 3.39 6.94 33.10
N MET A 74 3.22 7.99 32.26
CA MET A 74 2.87 9.36 32.69
C MET A 74 3.82 9.93 33.77
N ASP A 75 5.08 9.48 33.77
CA ASP A 75 6.12 9.86 34.74
C ASP A 75 6.88 11.14 34.38
N GLY A 76 6.45 11.84 33.35
CA GLY A 76 7.07 13.08 32.87
C GLY A 76 8.32 12.88 32.01
N THR A 77 8.78 11.65 31.82
CA THR A 77 9.90 11.37 30.91
C THR A 77 9.44 11.50 29.45
N ARG A 78 10.38 11.81 28.56
CA ARG A 78 10.08 11.95 27.14
C ARG A 78 9.54 10.65 26.57
N GLY A 79 8.33 10.69 26.05
CA GLY A 79 7.67 9.51 25.47
C GLY A 79 6.85 8.68 26.48
N SER A 80 6.83 9.03 27.78
CA SER A 80 6.08 8.30 28.79
C SER A 80 4.56 8.29 28.59
N ALA A 81 4.02 9.25 27.84
CA ALA A 81 2.59 9.33 27.48
C ALA A 81 2.22 8.52 26.22
N LEU A 82 3.16 7.77 25.66
CA LEU A 82 2.99 7.03 24.42
C LEU A 82 2.77 5.54 24.69
N TYR A 83 2.06 4.90 23.77
CA TYR A 83 1.76 3.46 23.82
C TYR A 83 2.73 2.67 22.97
N ALA A 84 3.09 1.47 23.39
CA ALA A 84 3.65 0.46 22.51
C ALA A 84 2.53 -0.48 22.06
N ILE A 85 2.33 -0.58 20.76
CA ILE A 85 1.25 -1.38 20.17
C ILE A 85 1.85 -2.52 19.38
N PRO A 86 1.63 -3.78 19.78
CA PRO A 86 2.07 -4.94 19.03
C PRO A 86 1.03 -5.40 18.01
N PHE A 87 1.51 -5.65 16.79
CA PHE A 87 0.74 -6.21 15.68
C PHE A 87 1.22 -7.61 15.37
N GLN A 88 0.29 -8.55 15.27
CA GLN A 88 0.61 -9.91 14.89
C GLN A 88 0.69 -10.05 13.38
N LEU A 89 1.77 -10.67 12.91
CA LEU A 89 1.97 -11.02 11.51
C LEU A 89 1.39 -12.42 11.22
N SER A 90 1.04 -12.65 9.96
CA SER A 90 0.54 -13.93 9.46
C SER A 90 1.56 -15.06 9.56
N ARG A 91 2.85 -14.73 9.56
CA ARG A 91 3.97 -15.65 9.74
C ARG A 91 5.18 -14.91 10.28
N THR A 92 6.17 -15.67 10.73
CA THR A 92 7.49 -15.11 11.13
C THR A 92 8.22 -14.62 9.86
N PRO A 93 8.62 -13.35 9.82
CA PRO A 93 9.37 -12.81 8.70
C PRO A 93 10.82 -13.30 8.70
N SER A 94 11.43 -13.33 7.51
CA SER A 94 12.87 -13.56 7.38
C SER A 94 13.68 -12.33 7.86
N SER A 95 14.95 -12.53 8.18
CA SER A 95 15.85 -11.43 8.56
C SER A 95 15.98 -10.36 7.48
N GLU A 96 15.97 -10.76 6.22
CA GLU A 96 16.01 -9.84 5.08
C GLU A 96 14.74 -8.99 5.00
N TRP A 97 13.57 -9.61 5.20
CA TRP A 97 12.31 -8.89 5.24
C TRP A 97 12.27 -7.88 6.39
N ILE A 98 12.75 -8.26 7.57
CA ILE A 98 12.81 -7.39 8.75
C ILE A 98 13.68 -6.16 8.46
N LYS A 99 14.86 -6.39 7.88
CA LYS A 99 15.77 -5.30 7.51
C LYS A 99 15.11 -4.34 6.53
N PHE A 100 14.54 -4.87 5.44
CA PHE A 100 13.83 -4.07 4.44
C PHE A 100 12.65 -3.29 5.03
N PHE A 101 11.85 -3.94 5.87
CA PHE A 101 10.72 -3.28 6.54
C PHE A 101 11.17 -2.11 7.41
N LEU A 102 12.25 -2.27 8.20
CA LEU A 102 12.77 -1.21 9.05
C LEU A 102 13.36 -0.07 8.24
N GLU A 103 14.07 -0.35 7.15
CA GLU A 103 14.60 0.67 6.22
C GLU A 103 13.45 1.50 5.61
N GLU A 104 12.41 0.84 5.09
CA GLU A 104 11.23 1.49 4.54
C GLU A 104 10.42 2.26 5.60
N TRP A 105 10.46 1.80 6.85
CA TRP A 105 9.81 2.52 7.94
C TRP A 105 10.56 3.80 8.30
N GLU A 106 11.89 3.79 8.31
CA GLU A 106 12.71 4.97 8.60
C GLU A 106 12.61 6.04 7.52
N GLU A 107 12.61 5.64 6.25
CA GLU A 107 12.57 6.53 5.09
C GLU A 107 11.42 6.18 4.13
N PRO A 108 10.16 6.35 4.54
CA PRO A 108 9.04 6.02 3.68
C PRO A 108 8.97 6.96 2.48
N PRO A 109 8.52 6.48 1.30
CA PRO A 109 8.40 7.31 0.10
C PRO A 109 7.42 8.47 0.26
N ARG A 110 6.57 8.43 1.29
CA ARG A 110 5.68 9.52 1.69
C ARG A 110 5.62 9.63 3.20
N PHE A 111 6.10 10.75 3.73
CA PHE A 111 5.91 11.07 5.14
C PHE A 111 4.52 11.63 5.39
N THR A 112 3.91 11.18 6.47
CA THR A 112 2.72 11.81 7.03
C THR A 112 3.10 12.51 8.33
N SER A 113 2.33 13.49 8.75
CA SER A 113 2.55 14.21 10.01
C SER A 113 2.49 13.30 11.25
N MET A 114 1.93 12.12 11.10
CA MET A 114 1.81 11.11 12.17
C MET A 114 2.92 10.07 12.14
N HIS A 115 3.72 10.05 11.07
CA HIS A 115 4.83 9.11 10.96
C HIS A 115 5.96 9.46 11.91
N ARG A 116 6.47 8.47 12.64
CA ARG A 116 7.61 8.62 13.55
C ARG A 116 8.68 7.58 13.20
N PRO A 117 9.82 8.01 12.69
CA PRO A 117 10.97 7.12 12.52
C PRO A 117 11.45 6.58 13.87
N GLY A 118 12.09 5.42 13.87
CA GLY A 118 12.73 4.83 15.06
C GLY A 118 11.80 4.16 16.06
N ILE A 119 10.49 4.10 15.80
CA ILE A 119 9.53 3.48 16.74
C ILE A 119 9.15 2.04 16.38
N ALA A 120 9.48 1.59 15.19
CA ALA A 120 9.14 0.24 14.73
C ALA A 120 10.22 -0.77 15.13
N SER A 121 9.80 -1.90 15.64
CA SER A 121 10.66 -3.07 15.86
C SER A 121 9.92 -4.34 15.47
N VAL A 122 10.66 -5.38 15.10
CA VAL A 122 10.11 -6.68 14.75
C VAL A 122 10.71 -7.75 15.66
N ILE A 123 9.86 -8.46 16.37
CA ILE A 123 10.26 -9.53 17.30
C ILE A 123 9.45 -10.79 16.98
N GLY A 124 10.11 -11.84 16.46
CA GLY A 124 9.43 -13.06 16.03
C GLY A 124 8.40 -12.76 14.94
N ASN A 125 7.14 -13.05 15.18
CA ASN A 125 6.04 -12.79 14.27
C ASN A 125 5.22 -11.54 14.64
N ARG A 126 5.84 -10.56 15.30
CA ARG A 126 5.17 -9.33 15.76
C ARG A 126 5.94 -8.10 15.32
N ILE A 127 5.19 -7.08 14.89
CA ILE A 127 5.70 -5.71 14.77
C ILE A 127 5.27 -4.95 16.01
N ILE A 128 6.16 -4.24 16.63
CA ILE A 128 5.89 -3.39 17.80
C ILE A 128 6.16 -1.95 17.40
N LEU A 129 5.15 -1.08 17.54
CA LEU A 129 5.30 0.36 17.36
C LEU A 129 5.34 1.00 18.75
N ASP A 130 6.54 1.36 19.20
CA ASP A 130 6.77 1.98 20.50
C ASP A 130 6.81 3.50 20.35
N GLY A 131 5.79 4.16 20.84
CA GLY A 131 5.69 5.61 20.75
C GLY A 131 4.51 6.11 19.91
N THR A 132 3.43 5.36 19.88
CA THR A 132 2.17 5.76 19.23
C THR A 132 1.23 6.49 20.17
N THR A 133 0.31 7.25 19.60
CA THR A 133 -0.81 7.88 20.32
C THR A 133 -2.11 7.18 19.93
N MET A 134 -2.91 6.82 20.93
CA MET A 134 -4.30 6.44 20.66
C MET A 134 -5.16 7.71 20.62
N ARG A 135 -5.86 7.92 19.54
CA ARG A 135 -6.98 8.83 19.48
C ARG A 135 -8.26 8.04 19.79
N SER A 136 -8.93 8.42 20.82
CA SER A 136 -10.30 8.00 21.09
C SER A 136 -11.28 8.68 20.12
#